data_7f8612edebddcba72fc8aa7d7f4c7544
#
_entry.id   7f8612edebddcba72fc8aa7d7f4c7544
#
_cell.length_a   1.000
_cell.length_b   1.000
_cell.length_c   1.000
_cell.angle_alpha   90.00
_cell.angle_beta   90.00
_cell.angle_gamma   90.00
#
_symmetry.space_group_name_H-M   'P 1'
#
loop_
_entity.id
_entity.type
_entity.pdbx_description
1 polymer ?
#
loop_
_entity_poly.entity_id
_entity_poly.type
_entity_poly.pdbx_seq_one_letter_code
_entity_poly.pdbx_strand_id
1 'polypeptide(L)'
;MSRMLWYEWKRIWQSRLTQLAVIGCGIFLVFCVWSSIVQMTAVDMNGNQVSGMQAAEVLQDTQERITLDKETVNKLLEEYISYTEDPQTGSDDPDLLYLSEEIYRTWYLPRQELFRIIGGIYIKPENVQESVGDTLKKSVGVDFYEAWSERLMERLTTLYQNGTITAEEADWWVEKGESV
;
A
#
# COMPACT_ATOMS: atom_id res chain seq x y z
N MET A 1 15.53 -40.51 -15.95
CA MET A 1 14.69 -39.37 -16.38
C MET A 1 15.44 -38.05 -16.62
N SER A 2 16.52 -37.72 -15.91
CA SER A 2 17.19 -36.41 -16.00
C SER A 2 17.96 -36.14 -17.31
N ARG A 3 18.54 -37.18 -17.95
CA ARG A 3 19.34 -37.00 -19.19
C ARG A 3 18.50 -36.62 -20.41
N MET A 4 17.29 -37.18 -20.53
CA MET A 4 16.39 -36.93 -21.65
C MET A 4 15.83 -35.48 -21.59
N LEU A 5 15.44 -35.03 -20.41
CA LEU A 5 14.99 -33.63 -20.18
C LEU A 5 16.12 -32.63 -20.48
N TRP A 6 17.37 -32.95 -20.15
CA TRP A 6 18.50 -32.08 -20.41
C TRP A 6 18.80 -31.93 -21.92
N TYR A 7 18.67 -33.04 -22.73
CA TYR A 7 18.81 -32.99 -24.18
C TYR A 7 17.69 -32.18 -24.85
N GLU A 8 16.46 -32.35 -24.39
CA GLU A 8 15.33 -31.57 -24.87
C GLU A 8 15.47 -30.07 -24.56
N TRP A 9 15.88 -29.76 -23.32
CA TRP A 9 16.21 -28.38 -22.91
C TRP A 9 17.29 -27.75 -23.79
N LYS A 10 18.39 -28.48 -24.04
CA LYS A 10 19.48 -28.00 -24.89
C LYS A 10 19.02 -27.77 -26.33
N ARG A 11 18.16 -28.63 -26.87
CA ARG A 11 17.59 -28.49 -28.22
C ARG A 11 16.67 -27.24 -28.32
N ILE A 12 15.87 -27.00 -27.33
CA ILE A 12 15.02 -25.80 -27.25
C ILE A 12 15.88 -24.53 -27.24
N TRP A 13 16.92 -24.48 -26.41
CA TRP A 13 17.84 -23.35 -26.33
C TRP A 13 18.70 -23.14 -27.59
N GLN A 14 18.93 -24.14 -28.38
CA GLN A 14 19.66 -24.04 -29.67
C GLN A 14 18.75 -23.54 -30.81
N SER A 15 17.46 -23.50 -30.63
CA SER A 15 16.55 -22.94 -31.61
C SER A 15 16.73 -21.43 -31.71
N ARG A 16 16.99 -20.92 -32.92
CA ARG A 16 17.09 -19.46 -33.19
C ARG A 16 15.82 -18.72 -32.80
N LEU A 17 14.67 -19.34 -32.96
CA LEU A 17 13.38 -18.78 -32.59
C LEU A 17 13.29 -18.59 -31.07
N THR A 18 13.72 -19.57 -30.29
CA THR A 18 13.70 -19.48 -28.81
C THR A 18 14.67 -18.40 -28.33
N GLN A 19 15.85 -18.30 -28.93
CA GLN A 19 16.84 -17.28 -28.60
C GLN A 19 16.27 -15.87 -28.87
N LEU A 20 15.64 -15.67 -30.02
CA LEU A 20 14.98 -14.40 -30.35
C LEU A 20 13.82 -14.08 -29.39
N ALA A 21 13.02 -15.07 -29.03
CA ALA A 21 11.93 -14.89 -28.07
C ALA A 21 12.46 -14.50 -26.68
N VAL A 22 13.51 -15.16 -26.18
CA VAL A 22 14.13 -14.83 -24.88
C VAL A 22 14.74 -13.44 -24.89
N ILE A 23 15.42 -13.04 -25.97
CA ILE A 23 15.96 -11.68 -26.13
C ILE A 23 14.80 -10.66 -26.16
N GLY A 24 13.74 -10.92 -26.93
CA GLY A 24 12.56 -10.06 -27.00
C GLY A 24 11.89 -9.90 -25.63
N CYS A 25 11.69 -10.99 -24.90
CA CYS A 25 11.16 -10.94 -23.54
C CYS A 25 12.08 -10.16 -22.58
N GLY A 26 13.40 -10.35 -22.70
CA GLY A 26 14.37 -9.61 -21.91
C GLY A 26 14.29 -8.09 -22.14
N ILE A 27 14.25 -7.68 -23.41
CA ILE A 27 14.11 -6.26 -23.78
C ILE A 27 12.78 -5.71 -23.28
N PHE A 28 11.70 -6.48 -23.41
CA PHE A 28 10.37 -6.07 -22.93
C PHE A 28 10.35 -5.90 -21.40
N LEU A 29 10.95 -6.82 -20.65
CA LEU A 29 11.07 -6.70 -19.18
C LEU A 29 11.85 -5.46 -18.78
N VAL A 30 13.00 -5.19 -19.43
CA VAL A 30 13.80 -3.98 -19.17
C VAL A 30 12.98 -2.74 -19.45
N PHE A 31 12.23 -2.73 -20.56
CA PHE A 31 11.34 -1.61 -20.89
C PHE A 31 10.24 -1.41 -19.86
N CYS A 32 9.60 -2.49 -19.39
CA CYS A 32 8.56 -2.41 -18.35
C CYS A 32 9.12 -1.84 -17.03
N VAL A 33 10.28 -2.34 -16.59
CA VAL A 33 10.95 -1.85 -15.37
C VAL A 33 11.34 -0.38 -15.52
N TRP A 34 11.93 -0.01 -16.65
CA TRP A 34 12.28 1.37 -16.95
C TRP A 34 11.06 2.29 -16.94
N SER A 35 9.99 1.89 -17.63
CA SER A 35 8.74 2.66 -17.67
C SER A 35 8.14 2.84 -16.28
N SER A 36 8.17 1.80 -15.44
CA SER A 36 7.67 1.87 -14.07
C SER A 36 8.47 2.84 -13.22
N ILE A 37 9.80 2.84 -13.34
CA ILE A 37 10.67 3.75 -12.60
C ILE A 37 10.44 5.20 -13.06
N VAL A 38 10.38 5.47 -14.36
CA VAL A 38 10.19 6.82 -14.91
C VAL A 38 8.85 7.43 -14.49
N GLN A 39 7.81 6.60 -14.35
CA GLN A 39 6.47 7.05 -13.92
C GLN A 39 6.32 7.16 -12.41
N MET A 40 7.31 6.73 -11.64
CA MET A 40 7.30 6.86 -10.19
C MET A 40 7.37 8.33 -9.79
N THR A 41 6.44 8.76 -8.94
CA THR A 41 6.43 10.12 -8.39
C THR A 41 6.35 10.04 -6.87
N ALA A 42 7.07 10.92 -6.21
CA ALA A 42 7.05 11.08 -4.76
C ALA A 42 7.08 12.57 -4.39
N VAL A 43 6.78 12.86 -3.14
CA VAL A 43 6.92 14.19 -2.58
C VAL A 43 8.05 14.15 -1.55
N ASP A 44 9.03 15.04 -1.69
CA ASP A 44 10.13 15.15 -0.74
C ASP A 44 9.68 15.79 0.59
N MET A 45 10.55 15.78 1.59
CA MET A 45 10.28 16.39 2.90
C MET A 45 10.03 17.92 2.82
N ASN A 46 10.36 18.57 1.70
CA ASN A 46 10.14 20.00 1.47
C ASN A 46 8.84 20.27 0.69
N GLY A 47 8.05 19.22 0.40
CA GLY A 47 6.81 19.34 -0.36
C GLY A 47 7.02 19.45 -1.89
N ASN A 48 8.24 19.22 -2.41
CA ASN A 48 8.48 19.24 -3.85
C ASN A 48 8.17 17.89 -4.48
N GLN A 49 7.50 17.92 -5.62
CA GLN A 49 7.26 16.72 -6.39
C GLN A 49 8.52 16.31 -7.14
N VAL A 50 8.99 15.11 -6.89
CA VAL A 50 10.13 14.48 -7.56
C VAL A 50 9.68 13.27 -8.37
N SER A 51 10.40 12.90 -9.42
CA SER A 51 10.03 11.80 -10.30
C SER A 51 11.22 10.92 -10.67
N GLY A 52 10.95 9.72 -11.12
CA GLY A 52 11.96 8.76 -11.56
C GLY A 52 12.84 8.24 -10.41
N MET A 53 14.13 8.16 -10.63
CA MET A 53 15.12 7.68 -9.65
C MET A 53 15.13 8.51 -8.36
N GLN A 54 14.94 9.82 -8.45
CA GLN A 54 14.86 10.69 -7.27
C GLN A 54 13.65 10.36 -6.41
N ALA A 55 12.53 10.05 -7.04
CA ALA A 55 11.34 9.59 -6.32
C ALA A 55 11.59 8.26 -5.57
N ALA A 56 12.34 7.34 -6.19
CA ALA A 56 12.72 6.09 -5.55
C ALA A 56 13.65 6.30 -4.34
N GLU A 57 14.62 7.20 -4.44
CA GLU A 57 15.52 7.59 -3.34
C GLU A 57 14.72 8.23 -2.20
N VAL A 58 13.86 9.19 -2.51
CA VAL A 58 13.00 9.84 -1.49
C VAL A 58 12.10 8.83 -0.80
N LEU A 59 11.47 7.91 -1.55
CA LEU A 59 10.65 6.86 -0.96
C LEU A 59 11.47 5.90 -0.08
N GLN A 60 12.70 5.60 -0.46
CA GLN A 60 13.59 4.76 0.34
C GLN A 60 14.03 5.46 1.63
N ASP A 61 14.38 6.74 1.56
CA ASP A 61 14.82 7.54 2.72
C ASP A 61 13.64 7.91 3.64
N THR A 62 12.45 8.14 3.06
CA THR A 62 11.25 8.51 3.81
C THR A 62 10.54 7.29 4.38
N GLN A 63 10.76 6.11 3.81
CA GLN A 63 10.38 4.85 4.43
C GLN A 63 11.32 4.55 5.61
N GLU A 64 11.26 5.36 6.67
CA GLU A 64 11.53 4.83 7.99
C GLU A 64 10.77 3.50 8.07
N ARG A 65 11.45 2.45 8.51
CA ARG A 65 10.78 1.17 8.78
C ARG A 65 9.81 1.40 9.94
N ILE A 66 8.65 1.92 9.60
CA ILE A 66 7.57 2.14 10.57
C ILE A 66 6.97 0.76 10.82
N THR A 67 7.21 0.24 12.01
CA THR A 67 6.50 -0.95 12.48
C THR A 67 5.06 -0.50 12.73
N LEU A 68 4.09 -1.15 12.08
CA LEU A 68 2.66 -0.88 12.27
C LEU A 68 2.17 -1.56 13.57
N ASP A 69 2.82 -1.27 14.70
CA ASP A 69 2.33 -1.68 15.99
C ASP A 69 1.28 -0.69 16.53
N LYS A 70 0.55 -1.12 17.53
CA LYS A 70 -0.52 -0.33 18.16
C LYS A 70 -0.04 1.04 18.63
N GLU A 71 1.16 1.10 19.20
CA GLU A 71 1.72 2.33 19.76
C GLU A 71 2.05 3.33 18.64
N THR A 72 2.71 2.87 17.58
CA THR A 72 3.09 3.69 16.44
C THR A 72 1.86 4.19 15.67
N VAL A 73 0.86 3.32 15.44
CA VAL A 73 -0.38 3.72 14.76
C VAL A 73 -1.14 4.75 15.60
N ASN A 74 -1.29 4.52 16.92
CA ASN A 74 -1.96 5.48 17.79
C ASN A 74 -1.25 6.83 17.82
N LYS A 75 0.09 6.84 17.91
CA LYS A 75 0.88 8.06 17.85
C LYS A 75 0.65 8.85 16.57
N LEU A 76 0.63 8.17 15.42
CA LEU A 76 0.35 8.81 14.13
C LEU A 76 -1.06 9.39 14.07
N LEU A 77 -2.05 8.69 14.62
CA LEU A 77 -3.42 9.18 14.70
C LEU A 77 -3.55 10.37 15.66
N GLU A 78 -2.89 10.35 16.80
CA GLU A 78 -2.84 11.46 17.75
C GLU A 78 -2.17 12.70 17.15
N GLU A 79 -1.05 12.52 16.42
CA GLU A 79 -0.39 13.59 15.68
C GLU A 79 -1.34 14.19 14.61
N TYR A 80 -2.03 13.34 13.84
CA TYR A 80 -3.02 13.79 12.86
C TYR A 80 -4.13 14.63 13.50
N ILE A 81 -4.66 14.19 14.63
CA ILE A 81 -5.69 14.90 15.36
C ILE A 81 -5.15 16.25 15.87
N SER A 82 -3.95 16.25 16.46
CA SER A 82 -3.35 17.48 16.97
C SER A 82 -3.21 18.54 15.88
N TYR A 83 -2.79 18.15 14.68
CA TYR A 83 -2.70 19.07 13.53
C TYR A 83 -4.06 19.54 13.03
N THR A 84 -5.09 18.71 13.09
CA THR A 84 -6.44 19.10 12.64
C THR A 84 -7.20 19.96 13.64
N GLU A 85 -6.88 19.86 14.92
CA GLU A 85 -7.54 20.61 16.00
C GLU A 85 -6.84 21.94 16.34
N ASP A 86 -5.56 22.07 15.97
CA ASP A 86 -4.82 23.31 16.17
C ASP A 86 -5.24 24.35 15.11
N PRO A 87 -5.77 25.52 15.52
CA PRO A 87 -6.18 26.57 14.59
C PRO A 87 -5.04 27.10 13.69
N GLN A 88 -3.78 26.88 14.05
CA GLN A 88 -2.61 27.34 13.27
C GLN A 88 -2.22 26.34 12.18
N THR A 89 -2.53 25.06 12.39
CA THR A 89 -2.15 23.96 11.47
C THR A 89 -3.35 23.33 10.76
N GLY A 90 -4.56 23.59 11.26
CA GLY A 90 -5.81 23.23 10.60
C GLY A 90 -6.09 24.13 9.39
N SER A 91 -6.93 23.66 8.47
CA SER A 91 -7.36 24.42 7.30
C SER A 91 -8.62 25.24 7.61
N ASP A 92 -8.63 26.52 7.22
CA ASP A 92 -9.83 27.33 7.19
C ASP A 92 -10.75 26.99 6.00
N ASP A 93 -10.23 26.21 5.02
CA ASP A 93 -10.98 25.78 3.84
C ASP A 93 -11.66 24.43 4.09
N PRO A 94 -12.99 24.34 4.05
CA PRO A 94 -13.71 23.08 4.27
C PRO A 94 -13.47 22.02 3.17
N ASP A 95 -12.95 22.42 2.00
CA ASP A 95 -12.60 21.51 0.91
C ASP A 95 -11.19 20.91 1.09
N LEU A 96 -10.36 21.50 1.93
CA LEU A 96 -9.04 20.99 2.31
C LEU A 96 -9.16 20.22 3.63
N LEU A 97 -9.19 18.93 3.57
CA LEU A 97 -9.16 17.87 4.61
C LEU A 97 -8.59 18.28 6.01
N TYR A 98 -9.03 19.36 6.61
CA TYR A 98 -8.71 19.78 7.99
C TYR A 98 -7.23 20.09 8.28
N LEU A 99 -6.32 20.04 7.30
CA LEU A 99 -4.92 20.40 7.45
C LEU A 99 -4.58 21.64 6.62
N SER A 100 -3.74 22.53 7.15
CA SER A 100 -3.18 23.64 6.37
C SER A 100 -2.35 23.08 5.20
N GLU A 101 -2.22 23.86 4.12
CA GLU A 101 -1.48 23.43 2.92
C GLU A 101 -0.02 23.06 3.26
N GLU A 102 0.60 23.76 4.19
CA GLU A 102 1.97 23.49 4.64
C GLU A 102 2.07 22.13 5.33
N ILE A 103 1.23 21.85 6.31
CA ILE A 103 1.20 20.57 7.04
C ILE A 103 0.80 19.43 6.10
N TYR A 104 -0.16 19.67 5.22
CA TYR A 104 -0.54 18.69 4.21
C TYR A 104 0.65 18.28 3.34
N ARG A 105 1.43 19.24 2.83
CA ARG A 105 2.58 18.96 1.96
C ARG A 105 3.76 18.34 2.69
N THR A 106 4.12 18.87 3.87
CA THR A 106 5.36 18.49 4.57
C THR A 106 5.18 17.25 5.45
N TRP A 107 4.00 17.08 6.03
CA TRP A 107 3.77 15.99 6.99
C TRP A 107 2.87 14.88 6.44
N TYR A 108 1.71 15.23 5.83
CA TYR A 108 0.72 14.24 5.39
C TYR A 108 1.12 13.55 4.08
N LEU A 109 1.47 14.30 3.03
CA LEU A 109 1.79 13.74 1.71
C LEU A 109 2.90 12.67 1.74
N PRO A 110 4.02 12.85 2.45
CA PRO A 110 5.04 11.80 2.55
C PRO A 110 4.53 10.51 3.20
N ARG A 111 3.48 10.61 4.03
CA ARG A 111 2.85 9.50 4.75
C ARG A 111 1.50 9.06 4.17
N GLN A 112 1.09 9.62 3.04
CA GLN A 112 -0.23 9.39 2.45
C GLN A 112 -0.55 7.91 2.25
N GLU A 113 0.40 7.11 1.78
CA GLU A 113 0.20 5.67 1.58
C GLU A 113 -0.03 4.94 2.91
N LEU A 114 0.66 5.34 3.97
CA LEU A 114 0.45 4.81 5.31
C LEU A 114 -0.97 5.13 5.81
N PHE A 115 -1.40 6.40 5.69
CA PHE A 115 -2.77 6.80 6.05
C PHE A 115 -3.82 6.11 5.17
N ARG A 116 -3.52 5.83 3.91
CA ARG A 116 -4.39 5.06 3.03
C ARG A 116 -4.56 3.62 3.52
N ILE A 117 -3.48 2.97 3.96
CA ILE A 117 -3.53 1.62 4.54
C ILE A 117 -4.31 1.63 5.84
N ILE A 118 -3.99 2.52 6.77
CA ILE A 118 -4.66 2.67 8.07
C ILE A 118 -6.15 2.97 7.84
N GLY A 119 -6.47 3.95 7.00
CA GLY A 119 -7.85 4.30 6.65
C GLY A 119 -8.60 3.15 6.00
N GLY A 120 -7.96 2.39 5.10
CA GLY A 120 -8.57 1.22 4.46
C GLY A 120 -8.95 0.11 5.42
N ILE A 121 -8.34 0.05 6.60
CA ILE A 121 -8.65 -0.90 7.66
C ILE A 121 -9.81 -0.38 8.53
N TYR A 122 -9.75 0.87 8.96
CA TYR A 122 -10.74 1.43 9.85
C TYR A 122 -12.02 1.91 9.16
N ILE A 123 -11.95 2.33 7.87
CA ILE A 123 -13.13 2.77 7.14
C ILE A 123 -13.90 1.56 6.64
N LYS A 124 -15.10 1.34 7.20
CA LYS A 124 -16.02 0.29 6.73
C LYS A 124 -16.81 0.78 5.51
N PRO A 125 -17.16 -0.09 4.53
CA PRO A 125 -17.93 0.32 3.34
C PRO A 125 -19.29 0.96 3.69
N GLU A 126 -19.88 0.57 4.80
CA GLU A 126 -21.13 1.11 5.31
C GLU A 126 -21.00 2.54 5.83
N ASN A 127 -19.79 2.99 6.15
CA ASN A 127 -19.48 4.30 6.70
C ASN A 127 -18.92 5.26 5.64
N VAL A 128 -19.13 5.00 4.35
CA VAL A 128 -18.63 5.85 3.24
C VAL A 128 -19.10 7.30 3.31
N GLN A 129 -20.11 7.60 4.12
CA GLN A 129 -20.60 8.97 4.35
C GLN A 129 -19.79 9.73 5.42
N GLU A 130 -18.97 9.04 6.21
CA GLU A 130 -18.09 9.70 7.18
C GLU A 130 -16.82 10.19 6.46
N SER A 131 -16.34 11.37 6.86
CA SER A 131 -15.06 11.84 6.34
C SER A 131 -13.94 10.91 6.83
N VAL A 132 -12.88 10.76 6.02
CA VAL A 132 -11.70 9.97 6.40
C VAL A 132 -11.14 10.46 7.74
N GLY A 133 -11.11 11.78 7.95
CA GLY A 133 -10.65 12.41 9.18
C GLY A 133 -11.46 12.00 10.41
N ASP A 134 -12.79 11.98 10.31
CA ASP A 134 -13.64 11.59 11.43
C ASP A 134 -13.48 10.12 11.79
N THR A 135 -13.32 9.26 10.78
CA THR A 135 -13.05 7.83 11.00
C THR A 135 -11.70 7.63 11.68
N LEU A 136 -10.64 8.31 11.23
CA LEU A 136 -9.33 8.24 11.84
C LEU A 136 -9.35 8.74 13.30
N LYS A 137 -10.09 9.81 13.59
CA LYS A 137 -10.27 10.31 14.96
C LYS A 137 -10.92 9.28 15.88
N LYS A 138 -11.95 8.58 15.41
CA LYS A 138 -12.64 7.52 16.17
C LYS A 138 -11.79 6.26 16.36
N SER A 139 -10.76 6.08 15.55
CA SER A 139 -9.91 4.88 15.55
C SER A 139 -8.75 4.96 16.55
N VAL A 140 -8.56 6.10 17.22
CA VAL A 140 -7.55 6.23 18.28
C VAL A 140 -7.87 5.28 19.43
N GLY A 141 -6.85 4.52 19.85
CA GLY A 141 -6.97 3.50 20.90
C GLY A 141 -7.47 2.14 20.43
N VAL A 142 -7.97 2.02 19.21
CA VAL A 142 -8.35 0.74 18.61
C VAL A 142 -7.08 -0.03 18.23
N ASP A 143 -7.08 -1.34 18.47
CA ASP A 143 -5.95 -2.18 18.06
C ASP A 143 -5.95 -2.36 16.55
N PHE A 144 -4.84 -2.01 15.90
CA PHE A 144 -4.71 -2.05 14.45
C PHE A 144 -4.86 -3.47 13.89
N TYR A 145 -4.22 -4.45 14.54
CA TYR A 145 -4.27 -5.84 14.07
C TYR A 145 -5.62 -6.50 14.35
N GLU A 146 -6.28 -6.13 15.45
CA GLU A 146 -7.64 -6.58 15.74
C GLU A 146 -8.61 -6.05 14.67
N ALA A 147 -8.56 -4.75 14.37
CA ALA A 147 -9.37 -4.14 13.32
C ALA A 147 -9.07 -4.74 11.93
N TRP A 148 -7.79 -5.01 11.64
CA TRP A 148 -7.37 -5.66 10.40
C TRP A 148 -7.90 -7.09 10.29
N SER A 149 -7.82 -7.87 11.36
CA SER A 149 -8.34 -9.24 11.43
C SER A 149 -9.85 -9.26 11.21
N GLU A 150 -10.61 -8.42 11.92
CA GLU A 150 -12.05 -8.28 11.70
C GLU A 150 -12.38 -7.94 10.24
N ARG A 151 -11.64 -7.00 9.66
CA ARG A 151 -11.82 -6.57 8.28
C ARG A 151 -11.52 -7.68 7.27
N LEU A 152 -10.47 -8.47 7.53
CA LEU A 152 -10.15 -9.63 6.72
C LEU A 152 -11.29 -10.66 6.75
N MET A 153 -11.79 -10.96 7.94
CA MET A 153 -12.90 -11.92 8.13
C MET A 153 -14.19 -11.47 7.44
N GLU A 154 -14.57 -10.19 7.56
CA GLU A 154 -15.72 -9.61 6.84
C GLU A 154 -15.56 -9.78 5.32
N ARG A 155 -14.38 -9.47 4.80
CA ARG A 155 -14.08 -9.57 3.37
C ARG A 155 -14.12 -11.02 2.87
N LEU A 156 -13.50 -11.95 3.60
CA LEU A 156 -13.50 -13.36 3.25
C LEU A 156 -14.93 -13.93 3.28
N THR A 157 -15.73 -13.58 4.28
CA THR A 157 -17.13 -13.96 4.36
C THR A 157 -17.92 -13.48 3.15
N THR A 158 -17.72 -12.22 2.75
CA THR A 158 -18.39 -11.64 1.58
C THR A 158 -17.96 -12.35 0.28
N LEU A 159 -16.67 -12.62 0.11
CA LEU A 159 -16.15 -13.34 -1.07
C LEU A 159 -16.66 -14.77 -1.15
N TYR A 160 -16.79 -15.46 -0.01
CA TYR A 160 -17.36 -16.79 0.07
C TYR A 160 -18.86 -16.78 -0.25
N GLN A 161 -19.63 -15.86 0.32
CA GLN A 161 -21.06 -15.73 0.05
C GLN A 161 -21.37 -15.42 -1.41
N ASN A 162 -20.50 -14.66 -2.06
CA ASN A 162 -20.61 -14.33 -3.48
C ASN A 162 -20.09 -15.44 -4.40
N GLY A 163 -19.60 -16.56 -3.86
CA GLY A 163 -19.03 -17.66 -4.63
C GLY A 163 -17.73 -17.35 -5.35
N THR A 164 -17.02 -16.29 -4.93
CA THR A 164 -15.74 -15.90 -5.52
C THR A 164 -14.61 -16.79 -5.03
N ILE A 165 -14.68 -17.26 -3.79
CA ILE A 165 -13.74 -18.20 -3.19
C ILE A 165 -14.48 -19.40 -2.62
N THR A 166 -13.78 -20.53 -2.49
CA THR A 166 -14.28 -21.75 -1.84
C THR A 166 -14.12 -21.67 -0.32
N ALA A 167 -14.77 -22.55 0.41
CA ALA A 167 -14.62 -22.67 1.87
C ALA A 167 -13.15 -22.98 2.25
N GLU A 168 -12.52 -23.90 1.51
CA GLU A 168 -11.11 -24.29 1.74
C GLU A 168 -10.14 -23.12 1.54
N GLU A 169 -10.40 -22.27 0.55
CA GLU A 169 -9.60 -21.05 0.32
C GLU A 169 -9.83 -20.02 1.44
N ALA A 170 -11.07 -19.85 1.90
CA ALA A 170 -11.36 -18.95 3.02
C ALA A 170 -10.66 -19.42 4.29
N ASP A 171 -10.75 -20.70 4.65
CA ASP A 171 -10.09 -21.29 5.82
C ASP A 171 -8.55 -21.14 5.74
N TRP A 172 -7.97 -21.33 4.56
CA TRP A 172 -6.55 -21.14 4.35
C TRP A 172 -6.10 -19.70 4.61
N TRP A 173 -6.87 -18.70 4.14
CA TRP A 173 -6.55 -17.30 4.38
C TRP A 173 -6.67 -16.91 5.85
N VAL A 174 -7.66 -17.47 6.59
CA VAL A 174 -7.80 -17.26 8.03
C VAL A 174 -6.59 -17.82 8.78
N GLU A 175 -6.21 -19.08 8.50
CA GLU A 175 -5.03 -19.70 9.12
C GLU A 175 -3.75 -18.89 8.88
N LYS A 176 -3.58 -18.32 7.67
CA LYS A 176 -2.42 -17.49 7.35
C LYS A 176 -2.48 -16.11 8.02
N GLY A 177 -3.67 -15.52 8.12
CA GLY A 177 -3.86 -14.25 8.80
C GLY A 177 -3.59 -14.33 10.31
N GLU A 178 -3.89 -15.45 10.95
CA GLU A 178 -3.59 -15.68 12.38
C GLU A 178 -2.11 -15.95 12.66
N SER A 179 -1.31 -16.25 11.62
CA SER A 179 0.11 -16.58 11.74
C SER A 179 1.06 -15.36 11.62
N VAL A 180 0.51 -14.16 11.47
CA VAL A 180 1.25 -12.88 11.38
C VAL A 180 1.15 -12.14 12.70
#